data_916ac39112a6a7fd70078b6f53db4ec1
#
_entry.id   916ac39112a6a7fd70078b6f53db4ec1
#
_cell.length_a   1.000
_cell.length_b   1.000
_cell.length_c   1.000
_cell.angle_alpha   90.00
_cell.angle_beta   90.00
_cell.angle_gamma   90.00
#
_symmetry.space_group_name_H-M   'P 1'
#
loop_
_entity.id
_entity.type
_entity.pdbx_description
1 polymer ?
#
loop_
_entity_poly.entity_id
_entity_poly.type
_entity_poly.pdbx_seq_one_letter_code
_entity_poly.pdbx_strand_id
1 'polypeptide(L)'
;MTARRISSLVALLVATGFASPVSAQHGMDHSMHRMGPEIVIPKGALYTKADVEFMQMMIAHHAQAIVMAKLAESNSTNAQLLKLSRKIDQSQMPEIQIMQDWLRRYNQFAPDTASWHDVRMEGMLTDQELAEMNKARGVQFDRLFLVGMIKHHAGAIKMVDDLFKSPGAGQEVDTNVFANDVVAAQTAEIGIMKRLLAQLPKQ
;
A
#
# COMPACT_ATOMS: atom_id res chain seq x y z
N MET A 1 31.65 2.19 -86.17
CA MET A 1 30.41 2.69 -85.45
C MET A 1 30.42 2.08 -84.08
N THR A 2 30.87 2.82 -83.11
CA THR A 2 31.16 2.35 -81.75
C THR A 2 30.08 2.80 -80.83
N ALA A 3 29.33 1.88 -80.25
CA ALA A 3 28.31 2.18 -79.23
C ALA A 3 28.93 2.12 -77.80
N ARG A 4 28.93 3.21 -77.14
CA ARG A 4 29.34 3.35 -75.71
C ARG A 4 28.24 2.82 -74.79
N ARG A 5 28.57 1.85 -73.93
CA ARG A 5 27.72 1.43 -72.81
C ARG A 5 28.01 2.29 -71.61
N ILE A 6 26.95 2.92 -71.07
CA ILE A 6 26.98 3.66 -69.83
C ILE A 6 26.56 2.68 -68.75
N SER A 7 27.47 2.37 -67.83
CA SER A 7 27.15 1.60 -66.60
C SER A 7 26.69 2.54 -65.46
N SER A 8 25.46 2.42 -65.07
CA SER A 8 24.93 3.12 -63.92
C SER A 8 25.24 2.33 -62.65
N LEU A 9 26.08 2.88 -61.77
CA LEU A 9 26.26 2.37 -60.39
C LEU A 9 25.07 2.81 -59.55
N VAL A 10 24.30 1.84 -59.03
CA VAL A 10 23.28 2.06 -57.98
C VAL A 10 24.00 1.88 -56.65
N ALA A 11 24.17 2.97 -55.91
CA ALA A 11 24.66 2.91 -54.54
C ALA A 11 23.49 2.55 -53.59
N LEU A 12 23.60 1.37 -52.97
CA LEU A 12 22.65 0.88 -51.95
C LEU A 12 23.06 1.45 -50.62
N LEU A 13 22.31 2.48 -50.11
CA LEU A 13 22.44 3.00 -48.76
C LEU A 13 21.75 2.02 -47.79
N VAL A 14 22.55 1.29 -47.01
CA VAL A 14 22.06 0.50 -45.88
C VAL A 14 21.97 1.43 -44.69
N ALA A 15 20.75 1.84 -44.33
CA ALA A 15 20.47 2.54 -43.10
C ALA A 15 20.42 1.54 -41.95
N THR A 16 21.49 1.48 -41.14
CA THR A 16 21.50 0.74 -39.87
C THR A 16 20.73 1.55 -38.81
N GLY A 17 19.45 1.20 -38.62
CA GLY A 17 18.66 1.72 -37.53
C GLY A 17 19.15 1.14 -36.20
N PHE A 18 19.82 1.94 -35.38
CA PHE A 18 20.04 1.62 -33.97
C PHE A 18 18.71 1.72 -33.24
N ALA A 19 18.06 0.59 -32.97
CA ALA A 19 16.96 0.50 -32.02
C ALA A 19 17.54 0.62 -30.62
N SER A 20 17.37 1.79 -30.00
CA SER A 20 17.64 1.96 -28.58
C SER A 20 16.66 1.09 -27.79
N PRO A 21 17.10 0.30 -26.79
CA PRO A 21 16.18 -0.40 -25.92
C PRO A 21 15.40 0.64 -25.12
N VAL A 22 14.10 0.72 -25.35
CA VAL A 22 13.17 1.42 -24.44
C VAL A 22 13.18 0.63 -23.14
N SER A 23 13.97 1.11 -22.19
CA SER A 23 13.89 0.66 -20.81
C SER A 23 12.53 1.08 -20.29
N ALA A 24 11.59 0.14 -20.22
CA ALA A 24 10.33 0.34 -19.53
C ALA A 24 10.62 0.45 -18.03
N GLN A 25 10.97 1.66 -17.58
CA GLN A 25 10.90 2.01 -16.16
C GLN A 25 9.42 2.05 -15.80
N HIS A 26 8.91 0.93 -15.29
CA HIS A 26 7.71 0.94 -14.45
C HIS A 26 8.13 1.51 -13.09
N GLY A 27 8.51 2.80 -13.09
CA GLY A 27 8.50 3.60 -11.88
C GLY A 27 7.04 3.77 -11.50
N MET A 28 6.64 3.26 -10.33
CA MET A 28 5.38 3.68 -9.74
C MET A 28 5.39 5.21 -9.69
N ASP A 29 4.35 5.82 -10.25
CA ASP A 29 4.17 7.27 -10.23
C ASP A 29 3.86 7.70 -8.80
N HIS A 30 4.91 7.96 -8.02
CA HIS A 30 4.83 8.47 -6.64
C HIS A 30 4.42 9.95 -6.59
N SER A 31 4.07 10.57 -7.74
CA SER A 31 3.77 12.00 -7.80
C SER A 31 2.40 12.38 -7.21
N MET A 32 1.53 11.42 -6.96
CA MET A 32 0.11 11.70 -6.68
C MET A 32 -0.24 11.88 -5.20
N HIS A 33 0.63 11.52 -4.23
CA HIS A 33 0.25 11.59 -2.81
C HIS A 33 1.44 11.93 -1.89
N ARG A 34 1.95 13.14 -2.02
CA ARG A 34 2.96 13.64 -1.09
C ARG A 34 2.28 14.02 0.23
N MET A 35 2.47 13.21 1.27
CA MET A 35 2.04 13.54 2.62
C MET A 35 3.09 14.41 3.31
N GLY A 36 2.88 15.74 3.32
CA GLY A 36 3.75 16.66 4.04
C GLY A 36 4.90 17.26 3.25
N PRO A 37 5.91 17.83 3.95
CA PRO A 37 7.08 18.49 3.37
C PRO A 37 7.96 17.56 2.54
N GLU A 38 8.92 18.13 1.82
CA GLU A 38 9.91 17.34 1.09
C GLU A 38 10.74 16.45 2.03
N ILE A 39 10.85 15.17 1.68
CA ILE A 39 11.64 14.22 2.45
C ILE A 39 13.11 14.41 2.10
N VAL A 40 13.90 14.84 3.08
CA VAL A 40 15.34 15.00 2.96
C VAL A 40 16.04 13.94 3.77
N ILE A 41 16.86 13.12 3.11
CA ILE A 41 17.64 12.07 3.78
C ILE A 41 19.06 12.59 4.05
N PRO A 42 19.50 12.65 5.31
CA PRO A 42 20.86 13.05 5.65
C PRO A 42 21.90 12.10 5.05
N LYS A 43 23.06 12.63 4.68
CA LYS A 43 24.16 11.80 4.19
C LYS A 43 24.60 10.80 5.29
N GLY A 44 24.62 9.52 4.95
CA GLY A 44 25.00 8.45 5.88
C GLY A 44 23.86 7.96 6.78
N ALA A 45 22.61 8.40 6.53
CA ALA A 45 21.45 7.83 7.20
C ALA A 45 21.34 6.31 6.93
N LEU A 46 20.88 5.56 7.93
CA LEU A 46 20.63 4.12 7.82
C LEU A 46 19.26 3.78 7.22
N TYR A 47 18.46 4.79 6.92
CA TYR A 47 17.14 4.68 6.31
C TYR A 47 17.10 5.44 4.99
N THR A 48 16.14 5.12 4.16
CA THR A 48 15.93 5.69 2.83
C THR A 48 14.68 6.55 2.77
N LYS A 49 14.49 7.25 1.64
CA LYS A 49 13.24 7.94 1.34
C LYS A 49 12.04 6.98 1.33
N ALA A 50 12.23 5.76 0.80
CA ALA A 50 11.17 4.77 0.76
C ALA A 50 10.75 4.29 2.16
N ASP A 51 11.66 4.23 3.14
CA ASP A 51 11.30 3.94 4.53
C ASP A 51 10.41 5.03 5.13
N VAL A 52 10.75 6.30 4.87
CA VAL A 52 9.94 7.44 5.34
C VAL A 52 8.56 7.43 4.70
N GLU A 53 8.48 7.26 3.37
CA GLU A 53 7.21 7.17 2.63
C GLU A 53 6.36 6.01 3.13
N PHE A 54 6.97 4.84 3.36
CA PHE A 54 6.29 3.68 3.91
C PHE A 54 5.66 3.97 5.27
N MET A 55 6.42 4.54 6.22
CA MET A 55 5.91 4.88 7.55
C MET A 55 4.75 5.90 7.47
N GLN A 56 4.90 6.95 6.65
CA GLN A 56 3.85 7.96 6.47
C GLN A 56 2.57 7.38 5.88
N MET A 57 2.69 6.59 4.83
CA MET A 57 1.56 5.99 4.13
C MET A 57 0.87 4.92 4.98
N MET A 58 1.64 4.11 5.73
CA MET A 58 1.10 3.07 6.59
C MET A 58 0.31 3.65 7.79
N ILE A 59 0.67 4.83 8.30
CA ILE A 59 -0.14 5.55 9.30
C ILE A 59 -1.55 5.82 8.77
N ALA A 60 -1.66 6.36 7.57
CA ALA A 60 -2.96 6.64 6.93
C ALA A 60 -3.72 5.34 6.62
N HIS A 61 -3.02 4.31 6.18
CA HIS A 61 -3.61 3.00 5.92
C HIS A 61 -4.21 2.41 7.20
N HIS A 62 -3.46 2.33 8.29
CA HIS A 62 -3.93 1.84 9.60
C HIS A 62 -5.08 2.67 10.16
N ALA A 63 -5.05 3.98 9.98
CA ALA A 63 -6.13 4.86 10.44
C ALA A 63 -7.47 4.51 9.79
N GLN A 64 -7.50 4.14 8.50
CA GLN A 64 -8.74 3.69 7.85
C GLN A 64 -9.23 2.35 8.43
N ALA A 65 -8.33 1.40 8.74
CA ALA A 65 -8.73 0.13 9.38
C ALA A 65 -9.40 0.36 10.73
N ILE A 66 -8.89 1.31 11.53
CA ILE A 66 -9.50 1.69 12.81
C ILE A 66 -10.90 2.26 12.61
N VAL A 67 -11.10 3.11 11.58
CA VAL A 67 -12.44 3.61 11.23
C VAL A 67 -13.38 2.46 10.91
N MET A 68 -12.95 1.53 10.05
CA MET A 68 -13.74 0.34 9.72
C MET A 68 -14.05 -0.52 10.94
N ALA A 69 -13.06 -0.76 11.80
CA ALA A 69 -13.21 -1.59 13.00
C ALA A 69 -14.24 -1.01 13.97
N LYS A 70 -14.24 0.31 14.15
CA LYS A 70 -15.22 1.00 15.03
C LYS A 70 -16.66 0.90 14.55
N LEU A 71 -16.92 0.75 13.25
CA LEU A 71 -18.28 0.54 12.74
C LEU A 71 -18.89 -0.78 13.22
N ALA A 72 -18.07 -1.78 13.57
CA ALA A 72 -18.58 -3.08 13.98
C ALA A 72 -19.45 -3.05 15.24
N GLU A 73 -19.11 -2.21 16.21
CA GLU A 73 -19.84 -2.12 17.50
C GLU A 73 -21.32 -1.75 17.32
N SER A 74 -21.64 -0.91 16.35
CA SER A 74 -23.02 -0.46 16.10
C SER A 74 -23.74 -1.25 15.00
N ASN A 75 -22.98 -1.98 14.16
CA ASN A 75 -23.50 -2.55 12.93
C ASN A 75 -23.58 -4.07 12.93
N SER A 76 -22.84 -4.75 13.83
CA SER A 76 -22.79 -6.20 13.93
C SER A 76 -23.31 -6.70 15.28
N THR A 77 -23.88 -7.92 15.28
CA THR A 77 -24.17 -8.71 16.49
C THR A 77 -23.35 -10.00 16.52
N ASN A 78 -22.46 -10.21 15.56
CA ASN A 78 -21.61 -11.38 15.47
C ASN A 78 -20.47 -11.29 16.49
N ALA A 79 -20.52 -12.05 17.55
CA ALA A 79 -19.55 -12.00 18.64
C ALA A 79 -18.10 -12.27 18.20
N GLN A 80 -17.89 -13.12 17.19
CA GLN A 80 -16.56 -13.42 16.68
C GLN A 80 -16.01 -12.26 15.86
N LEU A 81 -16.84 -11.62 15.03
CA LEU A 81 -16.47 -10.44 14.28
C LEU A 81 -16.18 -9.26 15.21
N LEU A 82 -17.01 -9.03 16.23
CA LEU A 82 -16.79 -8.00 17.24
C LEU A 82 -15.48 -8.20 18.01
N LYS A 83 -15.14 -9.45 18.34
CA LYS A 83 -13.85 -9.76 18.97
C LYS A 83 -12.68 -9.44 18.04
N LEU A 84 -12.81 -9.77 16.76
CA LEU A 84 -11.78 -9.48 15.75
C LEU A 84 -11.62 -7.98 15.53
N SER A 85 -12.72 -7.22 15.36
CA SER A 85 -12.67 -5.78 15.13
C SER A 85 -12.02 -5.03 16.29
N ARG A 86 -12.33 -5.41 17.55
CA ARG A 86 -11.65 -4.85 18.73
C ARG A 86 -10.16 -5.17 18.73
N LYS A 87 -9.77 -6.39 18.35
CA LYS A 87 -8.35 -6.75 18.25
C LYS A 87 -7.64 -5.86 17.23
N ILE A 88 -8.22 -5.65 16.05
CA ILE A 88 -7.66 -4.77 15.01
C ILE A 88 -7.51 -3.34 15.53
N ASP A 89 -8.56 -2.77 16.14
CA ASP A 89 -8.50 -1.42 16.73
C ASP A 89 -7.38 -1.30 17.77
N GLN A 90 -7.28 -2.29 18.68
CA GLN A 90 -6.28 -2.31 19.75
C GLN A 90 -4.85 -2.56 19.28
N SER A 91 -4.62 -3.26 18.19
CA SER A 91 -3.28 -3.49 17.66
C SER A 91 -2.79 -2.33 16.78
N GLN A 92 -3.65 -1.78 15.93
CA GLN A 92 -3.21 -0.80 14.94
C GLN A 92 -2.99 0.61 15.51
N MET A 93 -3.63 0.98 16.62
CA MET A 93 -3.38 2.28 17.24
C MET A 93 -1.96 2.41 17.81
N PRO A 94 -1.43 1.44 18.61
CA PRO A 94 -0.02 1.43 19.00
C PRO A 94 0.96 1.39 17.81
N GLU A 95 0.62 0.69 16.73
CA GLU A 95 1.45 0.62 15.53
C GLU A 95 1.55 2.00 14.84
N ILE A 96 0.46 2.78 14.81
CA ILE A 96 0.50 4.18 14.36
C ILE A 96 1.47 5.00 15.23
N GLN A 97 1.45 4.84 16.54
CA GLN A 97 2.35 5.55 17.45
C GLN A 97 3.82 5.17 17.19
N ILE A 98 4.11 3.88 17.01
CA ILE A 98 5.46 3.40 16.65
C ILE A 98 5.97 4.10 15.39
N MET A 99 5.16 4.15 14.34
CA MET A 99 5.52 4.82 13.09
C MET A 99 5.73 6.33 13.26
N GLN A 100 4.84 7.00 14.00
CA GLN A 100 4.97 8.43 14.29
C GLN A 100 6.22 8.73 15.11
N ASP A 101 6.57 7.90 16.09
CA ASP A 101 7.76 8.07 16.91
C ASP A 101 9.04 7.81 16.12
N TRP A 102 9.03 6.83 15.22
CA TRP A 102 10.11 6.60 14.27
C TRP A 102 10.34 7.83 13.39
N LEU A 103 9.28 8.38 12.77
CA LEU A 103 9.36 9.57 11.92
C LEU A 103 9.90 10.79 12.70
N ARG A 104 9.40 11.03 13.91
CA ARG A 104 9.88 12.13 14.78
C ARG A 104 11.35 11.96 15.17
N ARG A 105 11.78 10.73 15.49
CA ARG A 105 13.19 10.41 15.82
C ARG A 105 14.14 10.84 14.70
N TYR A 106 13.71 10.67 13.47
CA TYR A 106 14.50 11.02 12.29
C TYR A 106 14.19 12.43 11.72
N ASN A 107 13.49 13.27 12.49
CA ASN A 107 13.06 14.62 12.07
C ASN A 107 12.27 14.61 10.74
N GLN A 108 11.50 13.57 10.50
CA GLN A 108 10.60 13.46 9.36
C GLN A 108 9.18 13.86 9.75
N PHE A 109 8.41 14.34 8.79
CA PHE A 109 7.00 14.67 8.99
C PHE A 109 6.23 13.41 9.41
N ALA A 110 5.51 13.48 10.53
CA ALA A 110 4.66 12.41 11.05
C ALA A 110 3.19 12.82 10.86
N PRO A 111 2.45 12.21 9.89
CA PRO A 111 1.04 12.49 9.69
C PRO A 111 0.20 12.10 10.91
N ASP A 112 -0.95 12.74 11.06
CA ASP A 112 -1.96 12.33 12.01
C ASP A 112 -2.91 11.26 11.43
N THR A 113 -3.84 10.79 12.27
CA THR A 113 -4.81 9.77 11.86
C THR A 113 -5.88 10.28 10.90
N ALA A 114 -6.03 11.59 10.69
CA ALA A 114 -6.98 12.14 9.73
C ALA A 114 -6.43 12.09 8.29
N SER A 115 -5.12 11.89 8.12
CA SER A 115 -4.44 11.89 6.83
C SER A 115 -4.95 10.83 5.83
N TRP A 116 -5.67 9.79 6.29
CA TRP A 116 -6.24 8.79 5.38
C TRP A 116 -7.32 9.36 4.43
N HIS A 117 -7.90 10.51 4.74
CA HIS A 117 -8.85 11.17 3.83
C HIS A 117 -8.18 11.73 2.57
N ASP A 118 -6.89 12.06 2.66
CA ASP A 118 -6.15 12.77 1.60
C ASP A 118 -5.40 11.81 0.66
N VAL A 119 -5.39 10.52 0.97
CA VAL A 119 -4.63 9.52 0.21
C VAL A 119 -5.51 8.38 -0.27
N ARG A 120 -5.07 7.75 -1.35
CA ARG A 120 -5.66 6.51 -1.85
C ARG A 120 -4.53 5.53 -2.14
N MET A 121 -4.58 4.38 -1.48
CA MET A 121 -3.58 3.32 -1.61
C MET A 121 -4.27 2.01 -1.94
N GLU A 122 -3.50 1.07 -2.47
CA GLU A 122 -4.00 -0.27 -2.74
C GLU A 122 -4.55 -0.91 -1.45
N GLY A 123 -5.71 -1.54 -1.55
CA GLY A 123 -6.39 -2.15 -0.42
C GLY A 123 -7.32 -1.21 0.34
N MET A 124 -7.09 0.10 0.35
CA MET A 124 -8.01 1.05 1.00
C MET A 124 -9.41 0.99 0.37
N LEU A 125 -10.41 1.21 1.22
CA LEU A 125 -11.78 1.36 0.77
C LEU A 125 -12.01 2.80 0.27
N THR A 126 -12.81 2.91 -0.77
CA THR A 126 -13.33 4.19 -1.25
C THR A 126 -14.36 4.75 -0.27
N ASP A 127 -14.63 6.06 -0.36
CA ASP A 127 -15.67 6.70 0.45
C ASP A 127 -17.05 6.06 0.23
N GLN A 128 -17.33 5.60 -0.99
CA GLN A 128 -18.56 4.88 -1.31
C GLN A 128 -18.61 3.52 -0.60
N GLU A 129 -17.54 2.71 -0.67
CA GLU A 129 -17.47 1.41 0.03
C GLU A 129 -17.63 1.57 1.55
N LEU A 130 -16.99 2.60 2.12
CA LEU A 130 -17.14 2.92 3.56
C LEU A 130 -18.56 3.36 3.91
N ALA A 131 -19.19 4.18 3.07
CA ALA A 131 -20.57 4.62 3.28
C ALA A 131 -21.57 3.45 3.17
N GLU A 132 -21.36 2.52 2.24
CA GLU A 132 -22.14 1.29 2.11
C GLU A 132 -21.98 0.39 3.34
N MET A 133 -20.74 0.19 3.80
CA MET A 133 -20.43 -0.55 5.02
C MET A 133 -21.11 0.09 6.26
N ASN A 134 -21.04 1.40 6.40
CA ASN A 134 -21.63 2.13 7.54
C ASN A 134 -23.17 2.05 7.58
N LYS A 135 -23.82 1.95 6.40
CA LYS A 135 -25.30 1.79 6.30
C LYS A 135 -25.76 0.36 6.56
N ALA A 136 -24.93 -0.63 6.26
CA ALA A 136 -25.28 -2.05 6.40
C ALA A 136 -25.40 -2.45 7.88
N ARG A 137 -26.19 -3.51 8.16
CA ARG A 137 -26.41 -4.07 9.50
C ARG A 137 -26.38 -5.60 9.45
N GLY A 138 -26.04 -6.22 10.59
CA GLY A 138 -26.06 -7.67 10.77
C GLY A 138 -25.19 -8.38 9.74
N VAL A 139 -25.68 -9.47 9.15
CA VAL A 139 -24.94 -10.32 8.19
C VAL A 139 -24.44 -9.53 6.97
N GLN A 140 -25.19 -8.55 6.51
CA GLN A 140 -24.74 -7.71 5.39
C GLN A 140 -23.53 -6.87 5.77
N PHE A 141 -23.55 -6.23 6.95
CA PHE A 141 -22.38 -5.54 7.48
C PHE A 141 -21.21 -6.50 7.65
N ASP A 142 -21.42 -7.65 8.27
CA ASP A 142 -20.37 -8.63 8.54
C ASP A 142 -19.64 -9.01 7.25
N ARG A 143 -20.38 -9.22 6.17
CA ARG A 143 -19.82 -9.57 4.86
C ARG A 143 -18.99 -8.41 4.26
N LEU A 144 -19.53 -7.20 4.27
CA LEU A 144 -18.83 -6.02 3.75
C LEU A 144 -17.56 -5.74 4.56
N PHE A 145 -17.63 -5.84 5.89
CA PHE A 145 -16.50 -5.68 6.78
C PHE A 145 -15.40 -6.71 6.49
N LEU A 146 -15.75 -7.99 6.43
CA LEU A 146 -14.76 -9.06 6.23
C LEU A 146 -14.12 -8.97 4.85
N VAL A 147 -14.88 -8.73 3.79
CA VAL A 147 -14.35 -8.56 2.42
C VAL A 147 -13.48 -7.31 2.33
N GLY A 148 -13.97 -6.19 2.87
CA GLY A 148 -13.24 -4.92 2.87
C GLY A 148 -11.94 -5.00 3.67
N MET A 149 -11.97 -5.58 4.87
CA MET A 149 -10.78 -5.70 5.72
C MET A 149 -9.75 -6.72 5.18
N ILE A 150 -10.19 -7.79 4.50
CA ILE A 150 -9.27 -8.69 3.78
C ILE A 150 -8.56 -7.93 2.66
N LYS A 151 -9.31 -7.16 1.85
CA LYS A 151 -8.74 -6.29 0.79
C LYS A 151 -7.74 -5.31 1.38
N HIS A 152 -8.09 -4.66 2.48
CA HIS A 152 -7.28 -3.67 3.17
C HIS A 152 -5.96 -4.27 3.69
N HIS A 153 -6.02 -5.38 4.41
CA HIS A 153 -4.84 -6.08 4.92
C HIS A 153 -3.91 -6.59 3.79
N ALA A 154 -4.49 -7.08 2.69
CA ALA A 154 -3.70 -7.47 1.52
C ALA A 154 -2.95 -6.26 0.93
N GLY A 155 -3.54 -5.07 0.96
CA GLY A 155 -2.89 -3.82 0.57
C GLY A 155 -1.69 -3.47 1.45
N ALA A 156 -1.80 -3.60 2.77
CA ALA A 156 -0.69 -3.36 3.68
C ALA A 156 0.48 -4.34 3.45
N ILE A 157 0.18 -5.63 3.24
CA ILE A 157 1.20 -6.63 2.90
C ILE A 157 1.91 -6.27 1.58
N LYS A 158 1.15 -5.77 0.59
CA LYS A 158 1.73 -5.28 -0.67
C LYS A 158 2.65 -4.08 -0.44
N MET A 159 2.27 -3.13 0.42
CA MET A 159 3.13 -1.98 0.77
C MET A 159 4.46 -2.44 1.38
N VAL A 160 4.46 -3.48 2.21
CA VAL A 160 5.70 -4.07 2.75
C VAL A 160 6.53 -4.73 1.64
N ASP A 161 5.90 -5.46 0.73
CA ASP A 161 6.58 -6.07 -0.43
C ASP A 161 7.25 -5.00 -1.31
N ASP A 162 6.56 -3.87 -1.55
CA ASP A 162 7.09 -2.74 -2.30
C ASP A 162 8.24 -2.03 -1.57
N LEU A 163 8.16 -1.90 -0.23
CA LEU A 163 9.25 -1.39 0.59
C LEU A 163 10.52 -2.23 0.38
N PHE A 164 10.43 -3.55 0.55
CA PHE A 164 11.60 -4.44 0.43
C PHE A 164 12.12 -4.57 -1.01
N LYS A 165 11.33 -4.22 -2.02
CA LYS A 165 11.79 -4.11 -3.42
C LYS A 165 12.50 -2.79 -3.72
N SER A 166 12.33 -1.78 -2.87
CA SER A 166 12.97 -0.48 -3.04
C SER A 166 14.46 -0.56 -2.66
N PRO A 167 15.38 -0.06 -3.49
CA PRO A 167 16.81 -0.20 -3.24
C PRO A 167 17.25 0.39 -1.89
N GLY A 168 17.79 -0.46 -1.01
CA GLY A 168 18.30 -0.07 0.31
C GLY A 168 17.23 0.19 1.37
N ALA A 169 15.94 0.10 1.04
CA ALA A 169 14.86 0.27 2.00
C ALA A 169 14.64 -1.00 2.87
N GLY A 170 14.02 -0.84 4.01
CA GLY A 170 13.73 -1.93 4.94
C GLY A 170 14.99 -2.51 5.62
N GLN A 171 16.13 -1.81 5.58
CA GLN A 171 17.37 -2.27 6.19
C GLN A 171 17.61 -1.66 7.59
N GLU A 172 16.99 -0.52 7.87
CA GLU A 172 16.99 0.06 9.22
C GLU A 172 16.22 -0.87 10.16
N VAL A 173 16.79 -1.14 11.36
CA VAL A 173 16.35 -2.23 12.24
C VAL A 173 14.86 -2.11 12.63
N ASP A 174 14.45 -0.92 13.09
CA ASP A 174 13.07 -0.73 13.56
C ASP A 174 12.07 -0.83 12.38
N THR A 175 12.44 -0.31 11.21
CA THR A 175 11.64 -0.44 9.98
C THR A 175 11.50 -1.89 9.54
N ASN A 176 12.62 -2.64 9.58
CA ASN A 176 12.61 -4.06 9.21
C ASN A 176 11.71 -4.89 10.12
N VAL A 177 11.89 -4.74 11.44
CA VAL A 177 11.08 -5.46 12.44
C VAL A 177 9.61 -5.12 12.27
N PHE A 178 9.27 -3.83 12.23
CA PHE A 178 7.89 -3.37 12.08
C PHE A 178 7.23 -3.92 10.81
N ALA A 179 7.91 -3.84 9.66
CA ALA A 179 7.38 -4.32 8.39
C ALA A 179 7.09 -5.84 8.42
N ASN A 180 8.00 -6.63 9.01
CA ASN A 180 7.78 -8.08 9.15
C ASN A 180 6.64 -8.40 10.13
N ASP A 181 6.50 -7.66 11.23
CA ASP A 181 5.41 -7.81 12.19
C ASP A 181 4.04 -7.52 11.53
N VAL A 182 3.96 -6.47 10.71
CA VAL A 182 2.75 -6.16 9.90
C VAL A 182 2.39 -7.34 9.01
N VAL A 183 3.36 -7.91 8.27
CA VAL A 183 3.09 -9.07 7.40
C VAL A 183 2.58 -10.26 8.21
N ALA A 184 3.23 -10.59 9.31
CA ALA A 184 2.86 -11.73 10.14
C ALA A 184 1.46 -11.57 10.75
N ALA A 185 1.19 -10.42 11.38
CA ALA A 185 -0.09 -10.14 12.03
C ALA A 185 -1.23 -10.11 11.02
N GLN A 186 -1.09 -9.35 9.94
CA GLN A 186 -2.18 -9.17 8.98
C GLN A 186 -2.44 -10.42 8.13
N THR A 187 -1.42 -11.23 7.85
CA THR A 187 -1.63 -12.55 7.22
C THR A 187 -2.46 -13.47 8.12
N ALA A 188 -2.17 -13.51 9.42
CA ALA A 188 -2.94 -14.30 10.39
C ALA A 188 -4.39 -13.80 10.47
N GLU A 189 -4.62 -12.49 10.49
CA GLU A 189 -5.95 -11.88 10.53
C GLU A 189 -6.75 -12.14 9.26
N ILE A 190 -6.14 -12.08 8.07
CA ILE A 190 -6.76 -12.51 6.80
C ILE A 190 -7.25 -13.97 6.91
N GLY A 191 -6.45 -14.84 7.49
CA GLY A 191 -6.84 -16.24 7.71
C GLY A 191 -8.07 -16.37 8.61
N ILE A 192 -8.17 -15.58 9.67
CA ILE A 192 -9.34 -15.53 10.55
C ILE A 192 -10.56 -14.99 9.78
N MET A 193 -10.41 -13.87 9.09
CA MET A 193 -11.50 -13.24 8.33
C MET A 193 -12.06 -14.15 7.24
N LYS A 194 -11.21 -14.86 6.50
CA LYS A 194 -11.66 -15.84 5.50
C LYS A 194 -12.50 -16.96 6.11
N ARG A 195 -12.12 -17.47 7.31
CA ARG A 195 -12.92 -18.49 8.01
C ARG A 195 -14.26 -17.93 8.47
N LEU A 196 -14.29 -16.73 9.04
CA LEU A 196 -15.55 -16.08 9.44
C LEU A 196 -16.46 -15.82 8.23
N LEU A 197 -15.90 -15.34 7.13
CA LEU A 197 -16.65 -15.09 5.89
C LEU A 197 -17.29 -16.36 5.33
N ALA A 198 -16.58 -17.49 5.41
CA ALA A 198 -17.09 -18.80 4.97
C ALA A 198 -18.25 -19.35 5.85
N GLN A 199 -18.35 -18.87 7.09
CA GLN A 199 -19.40 -19.27 8.04
C GLN A 199 -20.67 -18.41 7.90
N LEU A 200 -20.60 -17.26 7.20
CA LEU A 200 -21.78 -16.42 7.00
C LEU A 200 -22.82 -17.11 6.10
N PRO A 201 -24.12 -16.90 6.34
CA PRO A 201 -25.17 -17.39 5.47
C PRO A 201 -24.91 -17.01 4.00
N LYS A 202 -25.16 -17.96 3.09
CA LYS A 202 -25.12 -17.66 1.64
C LYS A 202 -26.29 -16.72 1.32
N GLN A 203 -26.02 -15.71 0.50
CA GLN A 203 -27.05 -14.87 -0.10
C GLN A 203 -27.76 -15.63 -1.21
#